data_b4d9b4ec6bf34ba312266a3a16d72834
#
_entry.id   b4d9b4ec6bf34ba312266a3a16d72834
#
_cell.length_a   1.000
_cell.length_b   1.000
_cell.length_c   1.000
_cell.angle_alpha   90.00
_cell.angle_beta   90.00
_cell.angle_gamma   90.00
#
_symmetry.space_group_name_H-M   'P 1'
#
loop_
_entity.id
_entity.type
_entity.pdbx_description
1 polymer ?
#
loop_
_entity_poly.entity_id
_entity_poly.type
_entity_poly.pdbx_seq_one_letter_code
_entity_poly.pdbx_strand_id
1 'polypeptide(L)'
;MVEIKGIEKFASRDFPGHISSTVFLGGCNFRCPYCHNADLVLRPKSLPTTLLDTFICYLDMRQGWLEGICVSGGEPLLTAHLEELLLVIKERNLLVKLDTNGSLPGRLAELIRAGLVDRVAMDVKAPLERYREVTGADMDPAAVSESLDLVRNSGLECTFRTTVVPGLVGPEDVRSIAQMLRGARFYQVQQFLPNNTLDKRYLEVQPFSRQEVLDMADLARPYVGEVQVEGI
;
A
#
# COMPACT_ATOMS: atom_id res chain seq x y z
N MET A 1 -17.19 -14.91 -1.71
CA MET A 1 -16.09 -15.40 -0.83
C MET A 1 -14.80 -14.67 -1.19
N VAL A 2 -14.05 -14.23 -0.18
CA VAL A 2 -12.73 -13.60 -0.38
C VAL A 2 -11.71 -14.64 -0.84
N GLU A 3 -10.89 -14.28 -1.82
CA GLU A 3 -9.80 -15.10 -2.34
C GLU A 3 -8.45 -14.50 -1.95
N ILE A 4 -7.74 -15.14 -1.05
CA ILE A 4 -6.38 -14.74 -0.65
C ILE A 4 -5.40 -15.42 -1.62
N LYS A 5 -4.55 -14.61 -2.27
CA LYS A 5 -3.60 -15.07 -3.30
C LYS A 5 -2.20 -15.36 -2.77
N GLY A 6 -1.91 -14.94 -1.55
CA GLY A 6 -0.66 -15.22 -0.86
C GLY A 6 -0.73 -14.84 0.61
N ILE A 7 0.08 -15.49 1.42
CA ILE A 7 0.26 -15.19 2.84
C ILE A 7 1.76 -15.18 3.13
N GLU A 8 2.28 -14.01 3.50
CA GLU A 8 3.59 -13.90 4.15
C GLU A 8 3.39 -14.15 5.64
N LYS A 9 3.89 -15.28 6.12
CA LYS A 9 3.61 -15.76 7.48
C LYS A 9 4.29 -14.96 8.59
N PHE A 10 5.35 -14.24 8.25
CA PHE A 10 6.07 -13.35 9.16
C PHE A 10 6.53 -12.12 8.39
N ALA A 11 5.88 -10.99 8.62
CA ALA A 11 6.03 -9.75 7.86
C ALA A 11 6.34 -8.58 8.79
N SER A 12 7.52 -8.57 9.41
CA SER A 12 7.92 -7.56 10.40
C SER A 12 8.03 -6.14 9.86
N ARG A 13 8.19 -5.98 8.54
CA ARG A 13 8.26 -4.67 7.87
C ARG A 13 6.90 -4.10 7.52
N ASP A 14 5.95 -4.97 7.20
CA ASP A 14 4.65 -4.54 6.67
C ASP A 14 3.75 -3.94 7.75
N PHE A 15 3.95 -4.31 9.00
CA PHE A 15 3.24 -3.74 10.13
C PHE A 15 4.23 -3.39 11.26
N PRO A 16 4.95 -2.27 11.14
CA PRO A 16 5.98 -1.89 12.11
C PRO A 16 5.46 -1.84 13.54
N GLY A 17 6.23 -2.42 14.46
CA GLY A 17 5.91 -2.48 15.88
C GLY A 17 5.05 -3.68 16.29
N HIS A 18 4.64 -4.54 15.34
CA HIS A 18 3.79 -5.70 15.61
C HIS A 18 4.33 -6.98 15.00
N ILE A 19 4.11 -8.10 15.67
CA ILE A 19 4.29 -9.42 15.07
C ILE A 19 3.11 -9.67 14.16
N SER A 20 3.36 -9.67 12.85
CA SER A 20 2.29 -9.68 11.86
C SER A 20 2.53 -10.65 10.72
N SER A 21 1.45 -10.95 10.02
CA SER A 21 1.46 -11.60 8.71
C SER A 21 0.87 -10.65 7.67
N THR A 22 1.25 -10.82 6.40
CA THR A 22 0.64 -10.08 5.30
C THR A 22 -0.18 -11.01 4.43
N VAL A 23 -1.42 -10.64 4.14
CA VAL A 23 -2.27 -11.30 3.15
C VAL A 23 -2.31 -10.48 1.88
N PHE A 24 -2.16 -11.17 0.74
CA PHE A 24 -2.15 -10.54 -0.58
C PHE A 24 -3.44 -10.87 -1.33
N LEU A 25 -4.17 -9.84 -1.74
CA LEU A 25 -5.39 -9.94 -2.53
C LEU A 25 -5.09 -9.67 -4.01
N GLY A 26 -5.84 -10.32 -4.90
CA GLY A 26 -5.63 -10.22 -6.33
C GLY A 26 -6.42 -9.11 -7.00
N GLY A 27 -5.88 -8.60 -8.12
CA GLY A 27 -6.48 -7.54 -8.91
C GLY A 27 -6.06 -6.14 -8.45
N CYS A 28 -5.94 -5.23 -9.41
CA CYS A 28 -5.67 -3.82 -9.18
C CYS A 28 -6.27 -3.03 -10.34
N ASN A 29 -6.76 -1.83 -10.06
CA ASN A 29 -7.23 -0.88 -11.08
C ASN A 29 -6.10 -0.03 -11.66
N PHE A 30 -4.89 -0.06 -11.07
CA PHE A 30 -3.71 0.59 -11.63
C PHE A 30 -2.86 -0.37 -12.45
N ARG A 31 -2.04 0.18 -13.35
CA ARG A 31 -1.09 -0.53 -14.22
C ARG A 31 0.29 0.11 -14.13
N CYS A 32 0.71 0.48 -12.90
CA CYS A 32 2.02 1.08 -12.67
C CYS A 32 3.11 0.21 -13.30
N PRO A 33 3.93 0.72 -14.23
CA PRO A 33 4.85 -0.12 -15.00
C PRO A 33 5.94 -0.77 -14.12
N TYR A 34 6.29 -0.12 -13.02
CA TYR A 34 7.28 -0.59 -12.04
C TYR A 34 6.70 -1.51 -10.95
N CYS A 35 5.41 -1.85 -11.00
CA CYS A 35 4.75 -2.65 -9.96
C CYS A 35 5.39 -4.04 -9.87
N HIS A 36 5.95 -4.40 -8.71
CA HIS A 36 6.57 -5.70 -8.48
C HIS A 36 5.56 -6.84 -8.21
N ASN A 37 4.29 -6.50 -8.00
CA ASN A 37 3.18 -7.45 -7.83
C ASN A 37 2.51 -7.78 -9.18
N ALA A 38 3.28 -7.88 -10.26
CA ALA A 38 2.76 -8.03 -11.62
C ALA A 38 1.76 -9.20 -11.77
N ASP A 39 2.03 -10.33 -11.15
CA ASP A 39 1.16 -11.51 -11.23
C ASP A 39 -0.17 -11.30 -10.49
N LEU A 40 -0.16 -10.65 -9.33
CA LEU A 40 -1.38 -10.26 -8.59
C LEU A 40 -2.25 -9.30 -9.40
N VAL A 41 -1.63 -8.40 -10.18
CA VAL A 41 -2.33 -7.40 -10.99
C VAL A 41 -2.85 -7.98 -12.31
N LEU A 42 -2.02 -8.73 -13.04
CA LEU A 42 -2.33 -9.16 -14.41
C LEU A 42 -3.04 -10.51 -14.47
N ARG A 43 -2.69 -11.43 -13.57
CA ARG A 43 -3.11 -12.83 -13.64
C ARG A 43 -3.56 -13.39 -12.28
N PRO A 44 -4.39 -12.68 -11.50
CA PRO A 44 -4.77 -13.12 -10.15
C PRO A 44 -5.46 -14.49 -10.16
N LYS A 45 -6.18 -14.82 -11.24
CA LYS A 45 -6.88 -16.11 -11.37
C LYS A 45 -5.95 -17.31 -11.57
N SER A 46 -4.71 -17.09 -12.03
CA SER A 46 -3.72 -18.17 -12.23
C SER A 46 -2.91 -18.46 -10.96
N LEU A 47 -3.03 -17.62 -9.94
CA LEU A 47 -2.31 -17.81 -8.68
C LEU A 47 -3.06 -18.76 -7.76
N PRO A 48 -2.34 -19.48 -6.89
CA PRO A 48 -2.96 -20.27 -5.83
C PRO A 48 -3.94 -19.44 -5.01
N THR A 49 -5.00 -20.07 -4.53
CA THR A 49 -6.01 -19.40 -3.71
C THR A 49 -6.09 -20.09 -2.36
N THR A 50 -5.98 -19.31 -1.30
CA THR A 50 -6.33 -19.73 0.06
C THR A 50 -7.74 -19.25 0.36
N LEU A 51 -8.64 -20.16 0.65
CA LEU A 51 -10.02 -19.85 1.02
C LEU A 51 -10.07 -19.29 2.45
N LEU A 52 -11.12 -18.52 2.73
CA LEU A 52 -11.30 -17.86 4.02
C LEU A 52 -11.25 -18.86 5.20
N ASP A 53 -11.89 -20.04 5.08
CA ASP A 53 -11.87 -21.07 6.12
C ASP A 53 -10.45 -21.58 6.43
N THR A 54 -9.62 -21.73 5.38
CA THR A 54 -8.21 -22.10 5.56
C THR A 54 -7.42 -21.01 6.26
N PHE A 55 -7.72 -19.76 5.94
CA PHE A 55 -7.11 -18.61 6.60
C PHE A 55 -7.56 -18.50 8.06
N ILE A 56 -8.81 -18.77 8.36
CA ILE A 56 -9.34 -18.88 9.74
C ILE A 56 -8.53 -19.90 10.54
N CYS A 57 -8.36 -21.12 10.02
CA CYS A 57 -7.54 -22.13 10.67
C CYS A 57 -6.09 -21.66 10.89
N TYR A 58 -5.52 -20.93 9.92
CA TYR A 58 -4.19 -20.35 10.06
C TYR A 58 -4.12 -19.34 11.21
N LEU A 59 -5.10 -18.45 11.36
CA LEU A 59 -5.15 -17.48 12.44
C LEU A 59 -5.30 -18.17 13.82
N ASP A 60 -6.17 -19.19 13.90
CA ASP A 60 -6.42 -19.92 15.15
C ASP A 60 -5.16 -20.65 15.63
N MET A 61 -4.36 -21.21 14.72
CA MET A 61 -3.06 -21.82 15.04
C MET A 61 -2.00 -20.80 15.50
N ARG A 62 -2.20 -19.52 15.27
CA ARG A 62 -1.28 -18.43 15.60
C ARG A 62 -1.77 -17.54 16.72
N GLN A 63 -2.87 -17.92 17.35
CA GLN A 63 -3.43 -17.20 18.49
C GLN A 63 -2.38 -17.03 19.61
N GLY A 64 -2.25 -15.82 20.13
CA GLY A 64 -1.26 -15.47 21.15
C GLY A 64 0.16 -15.18 20.60
N TRP A 65 0.39 -15.35 19.29
CA TRP A 65 1.66 -15.02 18.62
C TRP A 65 1.52 -13.83 17.68
N LEU A 66 0.46 -13.82 16.86
CA LEU A 66 0.19 -12.69 15.97
C LEU A 66 -0.51 -11.57 16.75
N GLU A 67 -0.10 -10.34 16.43
CA GLU A 67 -0.70 -9.09 16.94
C GLU A 67 -1.51 -8.39 15.86
N GLY A 68 -1.20 -8.63 14.57
CA GLY A 68 -1.90 -7.98 13.48
C GLY A 68 -1.73 -8.65 12.12
N ILE A 69 -2.56 -8.22 11.20
CA ILE A 69 -2.54 -8.61 9.79
C ILE A 69 -2.45 -7.37 8.92
N CYS A 70 -1.46 -7.35 8.02
CA CYS A 70 -1.41 -6.40 6.92
C CYS A 70 -2.21 -6.96 5.74
N VAL A 71 -3.19 -6.21 5.26
CA VAL A 71 -3.98 -6.57 4.07
C VAL A 71 -3.50 -5.72 2.90
N SER A 72 -2.90 -6.40 1.92
CA SER A 72 -2.17 -5.79 0.80
C SER A 72 -2.44 -6.57 -0.50
N GLY A 73 -1.59 -6.42 -1.52
CA GLY A 73 -1.64 -7.21 -2.77
C GLY A 73 -1.66 -6.36 -4.03
N GLY A 74 -2.74 -6.44 -4.80
CA GLY A 74 -3.06 -5.48 -5.86
C GLY A 74 -3.68 -4.22 -5.24
N GLU A 75 -5.00 -4.07 -5.33
CA GLU A 75 -5.75 -3.07 -4.55
C GLU A 75 -6.82 -3.79 -3.71
N PRO A 76 -6.64 -3.88 -2.39
CA PRO A 76 -7.56 -4.59 -1.53
C PRO A 76 -9.00 -4.08 -1.58
N LEU A 77 -9.19 -2.77 -1.74
CA LEU A 77 -10.53 -2.14 -1.78
C LEU A 77 -11.37 -2.56 -2.99
N LEU A 78 -10.77 -3.19 -4.01
CA LEU A 78 -11.51 -3.79 -5.14
C LEU A 78 -12.12 -5.15 -4.80
N THR A 79 -11.63 -5.78 -3.73
CA THR A 79 -12.05 -7.15 -3.39
C THR A 79 -13.49 -7.13 -2.88
N ALA A 80 -14.36 -7.89 -3.53
CA ALA A 80 -15.69 -8.14 -3.04
C ALA A 80 -15.62 -8.87 -1.68
N HIS A 81 -16.48 -8.47 -0.75
CA HIS A 81 -16.54 -9.07 0.59
C HIS A 81 -15.24 -8.89 1.41
N LEU A 82 -14.48 -7.81 1.16
CA LEU A 82 -13.30 -7.48 1.97
C LEU A 82 -13.66 -7.38 3.47
N GLU A 83 -14.84 -6.85 3.77
CA GLU A 83 -15.37 -6.70 5.11
C GLU A 83 -15.42 -8.04 5.87
N GLU A 84 -15.77 -9.15 5.19
CA GLU A 84 -15.80 -10.50 5.79
C GLU A 84 -14.39 -10.91 6.29
N LEU A 85 -13.36 -10.65 5.48
CA LEU A 85 -11.97 -10.92 5.85
C LEU A 85 -11.55 -10.09 7.06
N LEU A 86 -11.87 -8.78 7.04
CA LEU A 86 -11.48 -7.88 8.13
C LEU A 86 -12.20 -8.22 9.43
N LEU A 87 -13.50 -8.58 9.37
CA LEU A 87 -14.26 -9.04 10.53
C LEU A 87 -13.64 -10.28 11.16
N VAL A 88 -13.29 -11.28 10.35
CA VAL A 88 -12.63 -12.51 10.82
C VAL A 88 -11.33 -12.21 11.57
N ILE A 89 -10.55 -11.24 11.11
CA ILE A 89 -9.32 -10.79 11.76
C ILE A 89 -9.66 -10.07 13.09
N LYS A 90 -10.61 -9.15 13.06
CA LYS A 90 -11.02 -8.36 14.24
C LYS A 90 -11.65 -9.23 15.35
N GLU A 91 -12.43 -10.25 15.01
CA GLU A 91 -13.03 -11.21 15.95
C GLU A 91 -11.96 -11.98 16.76
N ARG A 92 -10.71 -12.02 16.25
CA ARG A 92 -9.57 -12.64 16.95
C ARG A 92 -8.71 -11.64 17.72
N ASN A 93 -9.22 -10.42 17.90
CA ASN A 93 -8.52 -9.30 18.56
C ASN A 93 -7.18 -8.96 17.89
N LEU A 94 -7.05 -9.20 16.58
CA LEU A 94 -5.89 -8.80 15.81
C LEU A 94 -6.09 -7.41 15.22
N LEU A 95 -4.99 -6.66 15.12
CA LEU A 95 -4.98 -5.37 14.46
C LEU A 95 -5.00 -5.56 12.93
N VAL A 96 -5.65 -4.64 12.24
CA VAL A 96 -5.70 -4.60 10.77
C VAL A 96 -4.94 -3.38 10.27
N LYS A 97 -3.90 -3.61 9.48
CA LYS A 97 -3.28 -2.58 8.65
C LYS A 97 -3.74 -2.77 7.20
N LEU A 98 -4.25 -1.73 6.59
CA LEU A 98 -4.68 -1.74 5.19
C LEU A 98 -3.68 -0.96 4.34
N ASP A 99 -3.13 -1.63 3.32
CA ASP A 99 -2.37 -1.00 2.25
C ASP A 99 -3.30 -0.71 1.08
N THR A 100 -3.31 0.53 0.60
CA THR A 100 -4.21 0.94 -0.49
C THR A 100 -3.57 1.99 -1.41
N ASN A 101 -3.99 2.01 -2.66
CA ASN A 101 -3.60 3.03 -3.63
C ASN A 101 -4.49 4.31 -3.55
N GLY A 102 -5.47 4.31 -2.66
CA GLY A 102 -6.35 5.46 -2.41
C GLY A 102 -7.35 5.80 -3.50
N SER A 103 -7.54 4.96 -4.51
CA SER A 103 -8.46 5.25 -5.62
C SER A 103 -9.94 5.08 -5.30
N LEU A 104 -10.27 4.55 -4.13
CA LEU A 104 -11.64 4.21 -3.74
C LEU A 104 -12.02 4.83 -2.37
N PRO A 105 -12.12 6.18 -2.29
CA PRO A 105 -12.34 6.89 -1.03
C PRO A 105 -13.61 6.47 -0.29
N GLY A 106 -14.71 6.23 -1.02
CA GLY A 106 -15.97 5.80 -0.42
C GLY A 106 -15.85 4.48 0.35
N ARG A 107 -15.23 3.47 -0.27
CA ARG A 107 -14.99 2.18 0.38
C ARG A 107 -14.02 2.29 1.57
N LEU A 108 -12.97 3.09 1.43
CA LEU A 108 -12.03 3.35 2.51
C LEU A 108 -12.75 4.00 3.71
N ALA A 109 -13.60 4.99 3.46
CA ALA A 109 -14.39 5.66 4.49
C ALA A 109 -15.35 4.70 5.22
N GLU A 110 -15.97 3.77 4.50
CA GLU A 110 -16.86 2.74 5.10
C GLU A 110 -16.09 1.84 6.06
N LEU A 111 -14.92 1.33 5.66
CA LEU A 111 -14.11 0.46 6.51
C LEU A 111 -13.58 1.17 7.76
N ILE A 112 -13.15 2.43 7.61
CA ILE A 112 -12.68 3.25 8.75
C ILE A 112 -13.83 3.51 9.72
N ARG A 113 -15.01 3.93 9.23
CA ARG A 113 -16.19 4.17 10.07
C ARG A 113 -16.69 2.92 10.79
N ALA A 114 -16.56 1.75 10.16
CA ALA A 114 -16.91 0.47 10.76
C ALA A 114 -15.89 -0.03 11.80
N GLY A 115 -14.76 0.66 12.00
CA GLY A 115 -13.70 0.24 12.93
C GLY A 115 -12.98 -1.04 12.49
N LEU A 116 -13.00 -1.35 11.19
CA LEU A 116 -12.40 -2.56 10.64
C LEU A 116 -10.91 -2.38 10.28
N VAL A 117 -10.40 -1.16 10.35
CA VAL A 117 -9.00 -0.81 10.04
C VAL A 117 -8.42 -0.03 11.21
N ASP A 118 -7.24 -0.42 11.68
CA ASP A 118 -6.52 0.21 12.79
C ASP A 118 -5.37 1.10 12.29
N ARG A 119 -4.80 0.79 11.13
CA ARG A 119 -3.73 1.57 10.48
C ARG A 119 -3.89 1.56 8.96
N VAL A 120 -3.54 2.66 8.32
CA VAL A 120 -3.55 2.77 6.85
C VAL A 120 -2.15 3.10 6.35
N ALA A 121 -1.69 2.37 5.33
CA ALA A 121 -0.60 2.83 4.48
C ALA A 121 -1.16 3.13 3.09
N MET A 122 -1.09 4.40 2.70
CA MET A 122 -1.61 4.84 1.41
C MET A 122 -0.46 5.19 0.46
N ASP A 123 -0.47 4.54 -0.70
CA ASP A 123 0.50 4.80 -1.74
C ASP A 123 0.10 6.03 -2.57
N VAL A 124 0.93 7.07 -2.54
CA VAL A 124 0.82 8.26 -3.38
C VAL A 124 1.81 8.10 -4.52
N LYS A 125 1.30 7.77 -5.71
CA LYS A 125 2.14 7.30 -6.82
C LYS A 125 2.84 8.42 -7.56
N ALA A 126 2.23 9.62 -7.59
CA ALA A 126 2.73 10.81 -8.30
C ALA A 126 2.03 12.08 -7.80
N PRO A 127 2.45 13.28 -8.22
CA PRO A 127 1.61 14.47 -8.19
C PRO A 127 0.33 14.26 -8.98
N LEU A 128 -0.80 14.88 -8.57
CA LEU A 128 -2.14 14.58 -9.13
C LEU A 128 -2.19 14.75 -10.65
N GLU A 129 -1.51 15.75 -11.20
CA GLU A 129 -1.45 16.03 -12.64
C GLU A 129 -0.73 14.94 -13.44
N ARG A 130 0.13 14.14 -12.81
CA ARG A 130 0.89 13.05 -13.43
C ARG A 130 0.34 11.66 -13.11
N TYR A 131 -0.74 11.61 -12.33
CA TYR A 131 -1.24 10.34 -11.80
C TYR A 131 -1.58 9.32 -12.90
N ARG A 132 -2.26 9.77 -13.98
CA ARG A 132 -2.60 8.89 -15.12
C ARG A 132 -1.36 8.36 -15.84
N GLU A 133 -0.33 9.21 -16.01
CA GLU A 133 0.94 8.82 -16.62
C GLU A 133 1.64 7.73 -15.81
N VAL A 134 1.78 7.94 -14.50
CA VAL A 134 2.56 7.07 -13.62
C VAL A 134 1.82 5.78 -13.29
N THR A 135 0.50 5.83 -13.16
CA THR A 135 -0.31 4.66 -12.79
C THR A 135 -0.80 3.86 -13.99
N GLY A 136 -0.73 4.40 -15.21
CA GLY A 136 -1.26 3.77 -16.41
C GLY A 136 -2.77 3.53 -16.35
N ALA A 137 -3.50 4.28 -15.52
CA ALA A 137 -4.93 4.12 -15.29
C ALA A 137 -5.71 5.38 -15.70
N ASP A 138 -6.82 5.18 -16.41
CA ASP A 138 -7.78 6.25 -16.67
C ASP A 138 -8.70 6.41 -15.47
N MET A 139 -8.24 7.19 -14.48
CA MET A 139 -8.95 7.46 -13.25
C MET A 139 -9.01 8.97 -12.96
N ASP A 140 -9.95 9.39 -12.14
CA ASP A 140 -10.00 10.76 -11.65
C ASP A 140 -9.05 10.93 -10.46
N PRO A 141 -7.97 11.73 -10.58
CA PRO A 141 -7.06 12.00 -9.49
C PRO A 141 -7.72 12.62 -8.25
N ALA A 142 -8.88 13.24 -8.39
CA ALA A 142 -9.65 13.79 -7.27
C ALA A 142 -10.00 12.72 -6.22
N ALA A 143 -10.25 11.47 -6.65
CA ALA A 143 -10.49 10.36 -5.73
C ALA A 143 -9.28 10.10 -4.79
N VAL A 144 -8.06 10.25 -5.31
CA VAL A 144 -6.85 10.12 -4.49
C VAL A 144 -6.74 11.28 -3.51
N SER A 145 -7.03 12.51 -3.95
CA SER A 145 -7.05 13.70 -3.07
C SER A 145 -8.06 13.53 -1.94
N GLU A 146 -9.26 13.03 -2.24
CA GLU A 146 -10.28 12.72 -1.23
C GLU A 146 -9.79 11.68 -0.23
N SER A 147 -9.15 10.60 -0.70
CA SER A 147 -8.56 9.58 0.18
C SER A 147 -7.43 10.13 1.05
N LEU A 148 -6.58 11.02 0.52
CA LEU A 148 -5.53 11.69 1.31
C LEU A 148 -6.13 12.48 2.47
N ASP A 149 -7.17 13.27 2.21
CA ASP A 149 -7.84 14.05 3.24
C ASP A 149 -8.55 13.16 4.25
N LEU A 150 -9.24 12.11 3.78
CA LEU A 150 -9.89 11.13 4.63
C LEU A 150 -8.90 10.46 5.60
N VAL A 151 -7.80 9.92 5.07
CA VAL A 151 -6.79 9.20 5.87
C VAL A 151 -6.12 10.15 6.87
N ARG A 152 -5.72 11.36 6.42
CA ARG A 152 -5.08 12.36 7.27
C ARG A 152 -5.97 12.79 8.45
N ASN A 153 -7.29 12.85 8.25
CA ASN A 153 -8.26 13.32 9.24
C ASN A 153 -8.96 12.17 9.98
N SER A 154 -8.63 10.91 9.70
CA SER A 154 -9.29 9.73 10.28
C SER A 154 -9.02 9.52 11.77
N GLY A 155 -7.94 10.10 12.32
CA GLY A 155 -7.44 9.82 13.66
C GLY A 155 -6.66 8.51 13.77
N LEU A 156 -6.59 7.70 12.70
CA LEU A 156 -5.79 6.49 12.66
C LEU A 156 -4.31 6.81 12.48
N GLU A 157 -3.45 5.88 12.89
CA GLU A 157 -2.07 5.94 12.47
C GLU A 157 -1.97 5.66 10.97
N CYS A 158 -1.37 6.59 10.24
CA CYS A 158 -1.25 6.50 8.79
C CYS A 158 0.17 6.80 8.31
N THR A 159 0.57 6.09 7.25
CA THR A 159 1.82 6.33 6.52
C THR A 159 1.49 6.55 5.05
N PHE A 160 1.92 7.66 4.48
CA PHE A 160 1.89 7.87 3.04
C PHE A 160 3.19 7.37 2.44
N ARG A 161 3.14 6.71 1.28
CA ARG A 161 4.32 6.09 0.67
C ARG A 161 4.44 6.49 -0.80
N THR A 162 5.67 6.74 -1.25
CA THR A 162 5.96 6.96 -2.67
C THR A 162 7.17 6.13 -3.07
N THR A 163 7.05 5.34 -4.13
CA THR A 163 8.19 4.66 -4.74
C THR A 163 8.83 5.59 -5.76
N VAL A 164 10.11 5.92 -5.56
CA VAL A 164 10.90 6.72 -6.49
C VAL A 164 11.49 5.83 -7.58
N VAL A 165 11.31 6.25 -8.84
CA VAL A 165 11.65 5.43 -10.02
C VAL A 165 12.36 6.30 -11.04
N PRO A 166 13.62 5.99 -11.40
CA PRO A 166 14.38 6.77 -12.39
C PRO A 166 13.62 6.92 -13.72
N GLY A 167 13.54 8.15 -14.21
CA GLY A 167 12.81 8.47 -15.43
C GLY A 167 11.29 8.53 -15.32
N LEU A 168 10.71 8.23 -14.13
CA LEU A 168 9.26 8.25 -13.94
C LEU A 168 8.83 9.06 -12.70
N VAL A 169 9.41 8.81 -11.53
CA VAL A 169 9.11 9.53 -10.29
C VAL A 169 10.42 9.96 -9.65
N GLY A 170 10.70 11.24 -9.68
CA GLY A 170 11.97 11.83 -9.29
C GLY A 170 11.85 12.89 -8.18
N PRO A 171 12.93 13.69 -7.98
CA PRO A 171 13.02 14.66 -6.89
C PRO A 171 11.88 15.70 -6.86
N GLU A 172 11.52 16.24 -8.03
CA GLU A 172 10.45 17.26 -8.13
C GLU A 172 9.07 16.66 -7.81
N ASP A 173 8.84 15.39 -8.19
CA ASP A 173 7.61 14.69 -7.84
C ASP A 173 7.52 14.48 -6.32
N VAL A 174 8.62 14.05 -5.67
CA VAL A 174 8.68 13.89 -4.20
C VAL A 174 8.39 15.20 -3.49
N ARG A 175 8.96 16.31 -3.97
CA ARG A 175 8.68 17.66 -3.42
C ARG A 175 7.20 18.02 -3.56
N SER A 176 6.62 17.82 -4.75
CA SER A 176 5.21 18.14 -5.03
C SER A 176 4.27 17.27 -4.19
N ILE A 177 4.56 15.97 -4.10
CA ILE A 177 3.80 15.04 -3.23
C ILE A 177 3.89 15.48 -1.77
N ALA A 178 5.08 15.80 -1.27
CA ALA A 178 5.25 16.25 0.11
C ALA A 178 4.45 17.54 0.41
N GLN A 179 4.34 18.44 -0.57
CA GLN A 179 3.47 19.63 -0.46
C GLN A 179 1.99 19.25 -0.33
N MET A 180 1.52 18.27 -1.11
CA MET A 180 0.15 17.73 -1.01
C MET A 180 -0.08 17.07 0.36
N LEU A 181 0.94 16.42 0.89
CA LEU A 181 0.92 15.74 2.19
C LEU A 181 1.18 16.67 3.38
N ARG A 182 1.20 17.99 3.18
CA ARG A 182 1.49 18.95 4.27
C ARG A 182 0.67 18.65 5.53
N GLY A 183 1.38 18.50 6.65
CA GLY A 183 0.79 18.17 7.94
C GLY A 183 0.59 16.67 8.20
N ALA A 184 0.88 15.80 7.26
CA ALA A 184 0.92 14.36 7.49
C ALA A 184 2.01 14.02 8.53
N ARG A 185 1.72 13.02 9.39
CA ARG A 185 2.66 12.60 10.43
C ARG A 185 3.84 11.83 9.85
N PHE A 186 3.57 10.86 8.96
CA PHE A 186 4.59 9.99 8.38
C PHE A 186 4.51 9.99 6.86
N TYR A 187 5.66 10.19 6.22
CA TYR A 187 5.85 10.00 4.79
C TYR A 187 7.05 9.11 4.53
N GLN A 188 6.88 8.09 3.70
CA GLN A 188 7.92 7.11 3.37
C GLN A 188 8.29 7.21 1.90
N VAL A 189 9.57 7.50 1.64
CA VAL A 189 10.18 7.44 0.31
C VAL A 189 10.79 6.05 0.13
N GLN A 190 10.27 5.30 -0.84
CA GLN A 190 10.69 3.92 -1.10
C GLN A 190 11.54 3.85 -2.36
N GLN A 191 12.66 3.14 -2.27
CA GLN A 191 13.48 2.80 -3.43
C GLN A 191 12.75 1.83 -4.34
N PHE A 192 12.79 2.09 -5.64
CA PHE A 192 12.38 1.13 -6.65
C PHE A 192 13.35 -0.07 -6.68
N LEU A 193 12.79 -1.27 -6.79
CA LEU A 193 13.56 -2.50 -6.99
C LEU A 193 13.18 -3.12 -8.35
N PRO A 194 14.14 -3.37 -9.26
CA PRO A 194 13.90 -3.90 -10.60
C PRO A 194 13.69 -5.42 -10.58
N ASN A 195 12.65 -5.88 -9.88
CA ASN A 195 12.31 -7.29 -9.81
C ASN A 195 10.83 -7.50 -10.13
N ASN A 196 10.50 -8.50 -10.93
CA ASN A 196 9.13 -8.90 -11.30
C ASN A 196 8.21 -7.73 -11.71
N THR A 197 8.73 -6.74 -12.43
CA THR A 197 7.99 -5.54 -12.84
C THR A 197 6.89 -5.85 -13.84
N LEU A 198 5.79 -5.08 -13.79
CA LEU A 198 4.67 -5.21 -14.71
C LEU A 198 5.11 -4.95 -16.15
N ASP A 199 5.87 -3.88 -16.39
CA ASP A 199 6.54 -3.61 -17.66
C ASP A 199 8.00 -4.10 -17.57
N LYS A 200 8.35 -5.06 -18.42
CA LYS A 200 9.68 -5.70 -18.41
C LYS A 200 10.84 -4.74 -18.68
N ARG A 201 10.59 -3.58 -19.31
CA ARG A 201 11.60 -2.53 -19.49
C ARG A 201 12.16 -2.02 -18.18
N TYR A 202 11.36 -2.07 -17.10
CA TYR A 202 11.80 -1.64 -15.78
C TYR A 202 12.72 -2.63 -15.07
N LEU A 203 12.89 -3.85 -15.59
CA LEU A 203 13.91 -4.78 -15.07
C LEU A 203 15.35 -4.31 -15.36
N GLU A 204 15.53 -3.45 -16.37
CA GLU A 204 16.83 -2.90 -16.77
C GLU A 204 17.08 -1.49 -16.23
N VAL A 205 16.09 -0.90 -15.56
CA VAL A 205 16.24 0.44 -14.98
C VAL A 205 17.13 0.35 -13.74
N GLN A 206 18.25 1.06 -13.77
CA GLN A 206 19.14 1.19 -12.64
C GLN A 206 18.47 2.03 -11.54
N PRO A 207 18.24 1.51 -10.32
CA PRO A 207 17.68 2.29 -9.21
C PRO A 207 18.51 3.53 -8.87
N PHE A 208 17.90 4.50 -8.21
CA PHE A 208 18.65 5.63 -7.64
C PHE A 208 19.70 5.12 -6.64
N SER A 209 20.80 5.85 -6.52
CA SER A 209 21.77 5.59 -5.45
C SER A 209 21.15 5.88 -4.08
N ARG A 210 21.73 5.30 -3.04
CA ARG A 210 21.32 5.58 -1.66
C ARG A 210 21.28 7.10 -1.36
N GLN A 211 22.29 7.85 -1.82
CA GLN A 211 22.38 9.29 -1.56
C GLN A 211 21.24 10.06 -2.27
N GLU A 212 20.94 9.72 -3.53
CA GLU A 212 19.84 10.36 -4.26
C GLU A 212 18.49 10.16 -3.55
N VAL A 213 18.22 8.96 -3.00
CA VAL A 213 16.97 8.71 -2.26
C VAL A 213 16.94 9.50 -0.95
N LEU A 214 18.08 9.61 -0.24
CA LEU A 214 18.18 10.45 0.96
C LEU A 214 17.97 11.92 0.65
N ASP A 215 18.56 12.41 -0.44
CA ASP A 215 18.38 13.81 -0.89
C ASP A 215 16.91 14.09 -1.24
N MET A 216 16.21 13.14 -1.88
CA MET A 216 14.77 13.23 -2.13
C MET A 216 13.96 13.26 -0.84
N ALA A 217 14.31 12.42 0.14
CA ALA A 217 13.65 12.42 1.44
C ALA A 217 13.83 13.78 2.15
N ASP A 218 15.00 14.41 2.04
CA ASP A 218 15.27 15.73 2.62
C ASP A 218 14.39 16.84 1.99
N LEU A 219 14.04 16.71 0.70
CA LEU A 219 13.07 17.63 0.06
C LEU A 219 11.68 17.58 0.69
N ALA A 220 11.30 16.45 1.27
CA ALA A 220 9.99 16.26 1.89
C ALA A 220 9.90 16.76 3.34
N ARG A 221 11.02 16.78 4.08
CA ARG A 221 11.05 17.12 5.52
C ARG A 221 10.38 18.46 5.90
N PRO A 222 10.43 19.54 5.09
CA PRO A 222 9.76 20.80 5.45
C PRO A 222 8.23 20.75 5.48
N TYR A 223 7.63 19.66 4.97
CA TYR A 223 6.19 19.59 4.75
C TYR A 223 5.48 18.59 5.67
N VAL A 224 6.19 17.56 6.14
CA VAL A 224 5.61 16.44 6.91
C VAL A 224 6.32 16.27 8.26
N GLY A 225 5.69 15.56 9.21
CA GLY A 225 6.24 15.40 10.56
C GLY A 225 7.51 14.56 10.58
N GLU A 226 7.50 13.41 9.93
CA GLU A 226 8.63 12.48 9.85
C GLU A 226 8.74 11.90 8.43
N VAL A 227 9.96 11.86 7.90
CA VAL A 227 10.27 11.21 6.62
C VAL A 227 11.11 9.97 6.87
N GLN A 228 10.60 8.84 6.42
CA GLN A 228 11.28 7.56 6.46
C GLN A 228 11.77 7.17 5.06
N VAL A 229 12.84 6.39 4.98
CA VAL A 229 13.39 5.88 3.72
C VAL A 229 13.46 4.37 3.80
N GLU A 230 13.02 3.68 2.75
CA GLU A 230 13.03 2.23 2.68
C GLU A 230 13.69 1.73 1.39
N GLY A 231 14.34 0.55 1.49
CA GLY A 231 14.91 -0.15 0.34
C GLY A 231 16.30 0.31 -0.10
N ILE A 232 17.05 1.07 0.74
CA ILE A 232 18.38 1.61 0.40
C ILE A 232 19.54 0.93 1.17
#